data_02070023b37df64c3f93758fe8f1bd85
#
_entry.id   02070023b37df64c3f93758fe8f1bd85
#
_cell.length_a   1.000
_cell.length_b   1.000
_cell.length_c   1.000
_cell.angle_alpha   90.00
_cell.angle_beta   90.00
_cell.angle_gamma   90.00
#
_symmetry.space_group_name_H-M   'P 1'
#
loop_
_entity.id
_entity.type
_entity.pdbx_description
1 polymer ?
#
loop_
_entity_poly.entity_id
_entity_poly.type
_entity_poly.pdbx_seq_one_letter_code
_entity_poly.pdbx_strand_id
1 'polypeptide(L)'
;MTKPFDSDPASGSGVTSQSVSDLLTVILTTSVTPSAPSTELIEAILQSFQRHCPSLTSCRVIVVFDSYDQIVPQARLKRGQVTAEQASNFDLYKNEQEIPLSVIKGEAEFGSPCIVTNSVPFEARQTSDKQVTFIEPSRRLGFGLAVREALRLTETPYVFVAQHDWSIIADIPIENTLRVMQASESDPAVPIKYVCLPAVPRLSCSVIFNLFREFRAGKATRARDDSKHSLTPMFFWHDKPHICSTAHYLARVFPSRLAMLRGDFIEDKIGQRARTQMKEGLWSKWATWLYYPDDGKQLCLRHLHGRTWRGTEGEERKLALYRAQNDITDPTDEDSTSRAACSSDLVPN
;
A
#
# COMPACT_ATOMS: atom_id res chain seq x y z
N MET A 1 52.15 42.76 25.67
CA MET A 1 50.94 43.18 24.95
C MET A 1 50.55 42.03 24.02
N THR A 2 49.68 41.13 24.52
CA THR A 2 49.19 39.99 23.80
C THR A 2 47.77 40.31 23.33
N LYS A 3 47.52 40.21 22.01
CA LYS A 3 46.20 40.38 21.40
C LYS A 3 45.31 39.16 21.70
N PRO A 4 44.00 39.33 21.92
CA PRO A 4 43.10 38.22 22.07
C PRO A 4 42.77 37.61 20.70
N PHE A 5 42.63 36.27 20.67
CA PHE A 5 42.15 35.47 19.55
C PHE A 5 40.63 35.66 19.41
N ASP A 6 40.19 36.19 18.30
CA ASP A 6 38.76 36.17 17.92
C ASP A 6 38.40 34.75 17.51
N SER A 7 37.48 34.16 18.27
CA SER A 7 36.82 32.91 17.95
C SER A 7 35.66 33.18 17.00
N ASP A 8 35.81 32.76 15.75
CA ASP A 8 34.71 32.69 14.77
C ASP A 8 33.58 31.77 15.28
N PRO A 9 32.32 32.18 15.19
CA PRO A 9 31.20 31.29 15.50
C PRO A 9 31.08 30.27 14.35
N ALA A 10 31.25 29.01 14.69
CA ALA A 10 30.99 27.88 13.80
C ALA A 10 29.57 28.03 13.19
N SER A 11 29.52 28.14 11.88
CA SER A 11 28.31 28.06 11.07
C SER A 11 27.75 26.65 11.20
N GLY A 12 26.81 26.48 12.12
CA GLY A 12 25.99 25.27 12.19
C GLY A 12 25.15 25.18 10.91
N SER A 13 25.54 24.30 10.00
CA SER A 13 24.69 23.90 8.90
C SER A 13 23.46 23.21 9.50
N GLY A 14 22.36 23.96 9.65
CA GLY A 14 21.07 23.43 10.00
C GLY A 14 20.64 22.44 8.92
N VAL A 15 20.77 21.15 9.20
CA VAL A 15 20.14 20.11 8.41
C VAL A 15 18.64 20.32 8.57
N THR A 16 18.01 20.98 7.60
CA THR A 16 16.54 21.10 7.53
C THR A 16 16.00 19.68 7.42
N SER A 17 15.34 19.23 8.47
CA SER A 17 14.64 17.94 8.49
C SER A 17 13.55 18.00 7.39
N GLN A 18 13.72 17.20 6.34
CA GLN A 18 12.69 17.06 5.29
C GLN A 18 11.41 16.51 5.92
N SER A 19 10.26 17.09 5.55
CA SER A 19 8.97 16.61 6.01
C SER A 19 8.59 15.28 5.32
N VAL A 20 7.69 14.51 5.91
CA VAL A 20 7.19 13.28 5.28
C VAL A 20 6.55 13.57 3.93
N SER A 21 5.85 14.69 3.80
CA SER A 21 5.21 15.14 2.55
C SER A 21 6.21 15.45 1.42
N ASP A 22 7.44 15.83 1.75
CA ASP A 22 8.49 16.04 0.75
C ASP A 22 9.08 14.73 0.24
N LEU A 23 8.95 13.68 1.04
CA LEU A 23 9.59 12.38 0.79
C LEU A 23 8.62 11.33 0.23
N LEU A 24 7.32 11.43 0.51
CA LEU A 24 6.37 10.35 0.31
C LEU A 24 5.11 10.81 -0.43
N THR A 25 4.72 10.07 -1.45
CA THR A 25 3.41 10.15 -2.08
C THR A 25 2.59 8.92 -1.73
N VAL A 26 1.32 9.10 -1.38
CA VAL A 26 0.36 8.01 -1.16
C VAL A 26 -0.28 7.65 -2.50
N ILE A 27 -0.22 6.38 -2.88
CA ILE A 27 -0.93 5.82 -4.03
C ILE A 27 -2.05 4.94 -3.49
N LEU A 28 -3.29 5.28 -3.81
CA LEU A 28 -4.48 4.54 -3.41
C LEU A 28 -5.18 4.00 -4.66
N THR A 29 -5.26 2.68 -4.80
CA THR A 29 -6.01 2.06 -5.89
C THR A 29 -7.41 1.67 -5.44
N THR A 30 -8.40 2.00 -6.23
CA THR A 30 -9.80 1.63 -6.01
C THR A 30 -10.38 0.99 -7.27
N SER A 31 -11.43 0.18 -7.12
CA SER A 31 -12.10 -0.52 -8.21
C SER A 31 -13.56 -0.71 -7.85
N VAL A 32 -14.35 -1.21 -8.79
CA VAL A 32 -15.77 -1.49 -8.57
C VAL A 32 -15.99 -2.41 -7.37
N THR A 33 -16.87 -1.99 -6.47
CA THR A 33 -17.33 -2.77 -5.31
C THR A 33 -18.85 -2.96 -5.33
N PRO A 34 -19.39 -3.98 -4.65
CA PRO A 34 -20.83 -4.15 -4.52
C PRO A 34 -21.52 -3.04 -3.71
N SER A 35 -20.79 -2.28 -2.92
CA SER A 35 -21.30 -1.15 -2.14
C SER A 35 -21.39 0.16 -2.92
N ALA A 36 -20.80 0.24 -4.12
CA ALA A 36 -20.89 1.46 -4.90
C ALA A 36 -22.37 1.85 -5.11
N PRO A 37 -22.75 3.13 -5.00
CA PRO A 37 -21.90 4.31 -4.96
C PRO A 37 -21.37 4.72 -3.56
N SER A 38 -21.67 3.95 -2.49
CA SER A 38 -21.21 4.29 -1.14
C SER A 38 -19.68 4.46 -1.05
N THR A 39 -19.25 5.51 -0.36
CA THR A 39 -17.84 5.86 -0.11
C THR A 39 -17.30 5.29 1.20
N GLU A 40 -18.14 4.60 2.00
CA GLU A 40 -17.77 4.07 3.32
C GLU A 40 -16.45 3.27 3.34
N LEU A 41 -16.19 2.48 2.29
CA LEU A 41 -14.99 1.65 2.24
C LEU A 41 -13.71 2.50 2.18
N ILE A 42 -13.68 3.49 1.29
CA ILE A 42 -12.51 4.37 1.18
C ILE A 42 -12.40 5.31 2.38
N GLU A 43 -13.52 5.77 2.93
CA GLU A 43 -13.56 6.56 4.15
C GLU A 43 -12.93 5.81 5.32
N ALA A 44 -13.28 4.52 5.50
CA ALA A 44 -12.69 3.67 6.54
C ALA A 44 -11.16 3.59 6.39
N ILE A 45 -10.64 3.51 5.15
CA ILE A 45 -9.20 3.51 4.89
C ILE A 45 -8.58 4.86 5.24
N LEU A 46 -9.16 5.97 4.79
CA LEU A 46 -8.65 7.31 5.07
C LEU A 46 -8.69 7.64 6.56
N GLN A 47 -9.75 7.26 7.27
CA GLN A 47 -9.84 7.38 8.73
C GLN A 47 -8.79 6.53 9.44
N SER A 48 -8.46 5.35 8.91
CA SER A 48 -7.39 4.52 9.46
C SER A 48 -6.02 5.19 9.31
N PHE A 49 -5.79 5.93 8.22
CA PHE A 49 -4.57 6.74 8.04
C PHE A 49 -4.51 7.87 9.06
N GLN A 50 -5.60 8.63 9.24
CA GLN A 50 -5.66 9.69 10.27
C GLN A 50 -5.35 9.17 11.66
N ARG A 51 -5.89 8.00 12.01
CA ARG A 51 -5.77 7.42 13.35
C ARG A 51 -4.38 6.86 13.63
N HIS A 52 -3.80 6.13 12.67
CA HIS A 52 -2.62 5.30 12.89
C HIS A 52 -1.37 5.77 12.16
N CYS A 53 -1.50 6.67 11.20
CA CYS A 53 -0.42 7.20 10.38
C CYS A 53 -0.70 8.66 10.00
N PRO A 54 -0.89 9.58 10.96
CA PRO A 54 -1.34 10.95 10.66
C PRO A 54 -0.41 11.68 9.69
N SER A 55 0.88 11.35 9.63
CA SER A 55 1.81 11.92 8.65
C SER A 55 1.46 11.60 7.19
N LEU A 56 0.71 10.53 6.91
CA LEU A 56 0.22 10.23 5.56
C LEU A 56 -0.83 11.24 5.08
N THR A 57 -1.57 11.87 6.01
CA THR A 57 -2.61 12.83 5.64
C THR A 57 -2.05 14.14 5.09
N SER A 58 -0.80 14.49 5.40
CA SER A 58 -0.10 15.62 4.84
C SER A 58 0.56 15.34 3.48
N CYS A 59 0.73 14.07 3.11
CA CYS A 59 1.36 13.67 1.86
C CYS A 59 0.45 13.90 0.66
N ARG A 60 1.04 14.12 -0.52
CA ARG A 60 0.32 14.09 -1.79
C ARG A 60 -0.35 12.71 -1.98
N VAL A 61 -1.59 12.69 -2.48
CA VAL A 61 -2.36 11.47 -2.73
C VAL A 61 -2.67 11.34 -4.22
N ILE A 62 -2.42 10.16 -4.78
CA ILE A 62 -2.83 9.79 -6.13
C ILE A 62 -3.84 8.65 -6.01
N VAL A 63 -5.08 8.86 -6.42
CA VAL A 63 -6.14 7.84 -6.42
C VAL A 63 -6.34 7.33 -7.83
N VAL A 64 -6.25 6.02 -8.03
CA VAL A 64 -6.49 5.38 -9.31
C VAL A 64 -7.82 4.64 -9.28
N PHE A 65 -8.77 5.06 -10.09
CA PHE A 65 -10.07 4.42 -10.27
C PHE A 65 -9.95 3.34 -11.35
N ASP A 66 -9.57 2.10 -10.95
CA ASP A 66 -9.45 1.01 -11.92
C ASP A 66 -10.82 0.63 -12.48
N SER A 67 -10.96 0.74 -13.78
CA SER A 67 -12.21 0.54 -14.51
C SER A 67 -12.59 -0.94 -14.62
N TYR A 68 -13.56 -1.26 -15.46
CA TYR A 68 -13.99 -2.61 -15.79
C TYR A 68 -13.79 -2.90 -17.29
N ASP A 69 -13.84 -4.19 -17.66
CA ASP A 69 -13.63 -4.62 -19.06
C ASP A 69 -14.96 -4.81 -19.80
N GLN A 70 -16.00 -5.34 -19.13
CA GLN A 70 -17.24 -5.74 -19.78
C GLN A 70 -18.46 -5.53 -18.87
N ILE A 71 -19.56 -5.13 -19.48
CA ILE A 71 -20.89 -5.15 -18.84
C ILE A 71 -21.56 -6.48 -19.22
N VAL A 72 -21.98 -7.24 -18.21
CA VAL A 72 -22.57 -8.58 -18.34
C VAL A 72 -23.77 -8.74 -17.41
N PRO A 73 -24.71 -9.67 -17.67
CA PRO A 73 -25.84 -9.88 -16.78
C PRO A 73 -25.46 -10.34 -15.37
N GLN A 74 -24.36 -11.10 -15.23
CA GLN A 74 -23.88 -11.60 -13.96
C GLN A 74 -22.42 -11.19 -13.73
N ALA A 75 -22.16 -10.35 -12.73
CA ALA A 75 -20.85 -9.80 -12.46
C ALA A 75 -19.81 -10.85 -12.05
N ARG A 76 -18.58 -10.65 -12.50
CA ARG A 76 -17.37 -11.36 -12.06
C ARG A 76 -16.25 -10.33 -11.87
N LEU A 77 -16.28 -9.61 -10.74
CA LEU A 77 -15.41 -8.46 -10.48
C LEU A 77 -13.93 -8.81 -10.62
N LYS A 78 -13.51 -10.00 -10.19
CA LYS A 78 -12.11 -10.48 -10.39
C LYS A 78 -11.70 -10.50 -11.86
N ARG A 79 -12.65 -10.66 -12.78
CA ARG A 79 -12.40 -10.67 -14.24
C ARG A 79 -12.70 -9.32 -14.91
N GLY A 80 -12.99 -8.28 -14.14
CA GLY A 80 -13.38 -6.97 -14.69
C GLY A 80 -14.77 -6.98 -15.34
N GLN A 81 -15.64 -7.92 -14.98
CA GLN A 81 -17.01 -8.04 -15.48
C GLN A 81 -17.98 -7.49 -14.45
N VAL A 82 -18.77 -6.51 -14.83
CA VAL A 82 -19.75 -5.80 -13.98
C VAL A 82 -21.15 -5.88 -14.59
N THR A 83 -22.19 -5.66 -13.78
CA THR A 83 -23.54 -5.42 -14.32
C THR A 83 -23.69 -3.97 -14.78
N ALA A 84 -24.73 -3.68 -15.55
CA ALA A 84 -25.05 -2.31 -15.95
C ALA A 84 -25.29 -1.39 -14.73
N GLU A 85 -25.96 -1.91 -13.70
CA GLU A 85 -26.15 -1.20 -12.43
C GLU A 85 -24.83 -0.88 -11.73
N GLN A 86 -23.92 -1.87 -11.62
CA GLN A 86 -22.61 -1.68 -11.02
C GLN A 86 -21.75 -0.68 -11.79
N ALA A 87 -21.85 -0.66 -13.12
CA ALA A 87 -21.17 0.33 -13.94
C ALA A 87 -21.67 1.74 -13.63
N SER A 88 -23.00 1.96 -13.64
CA SER A 88 -23.60 3.24 -13.29
C SER A 88 -23.28 3.68 -11.85
N ASN A 89 -23.35 2.76 -10.90
CA ASN A 89 -23.01 3.05 -9.50
C ASN A 89 -21.52 3.40 -9.33
N PHE A 90 -20.63 2.80 -10.12
CA PHE A 90 -19.21 3.16 -10.09
C PHE A 90 -18.94 4.55 -10.65
N ASP A 91 -19.70 4.98 -11.66
CA ASP A 91 -19.58 6.35 -12.17
C ASP A 91 -20.05 7.38 -11.11
N LEU A 92 -21.11 7.10 -10.37
CA LEU A 92 -21.51 7.91 -9.22
C LEU A 92 -20.45 7.90 -8.12
N TYR A 93 -19.93 6.71 -7.78
CA TYR A 93 -18.85 6.56 -6.80
C TYR A 93 -17.63 7.44 -7.13
N LYS A 94 -17.20 7.50 -8.38
CA LYS A 94 -16.06 8.35 -8.78
C LYS A 94 -16.32 9.84 -8.56
N ASN A 95 -17.54 10.29 -8.84
CA ASN A 95 -17.93 11.69 -8.66
C ASN A 95 -18.01 12.10 -7.18
N GLU A 96 -18.32 11.16 -6.29
CA GLU A 96 -18.45 11.42 -4.86
C GLU A 96 -17.12 11.35 -4.09
N GLN A 97 -16.00 10.96 -4.72
CA GLN A 97 -14.71 10.80 -4.04
C GLN A 97 -14.07 12.10 -3.57
N GLU A 98 -14.51 13.24 -4.04
CA GLU A 98 -14.03 14.52 -3.56
C GLU A 98 -14.37 14.74 -2.08
N ILE A 99 -15.52 14.20 -1.62
CA ILE A 99 -16.01 14.35 -0.24
C ILE A 99 -15.10 13.64 0.78
N PRO A 100 -14.79 12.34 0.68
CA PRO A 100 -13.90 11.67 1.61
C PRO A 100 -12.50 12.27 1.66
N LEU A 101 -11.99 12.74 0.53
CA LEU A 101 -10.66 13.33 0.47
C LEU A 101 -10.62 14.73 1.05
N SER A 102 -11.71 15.50 0.96
CA SER A 102 -11.80 16.82 1.59
C SER A 102 -11.70 16.73 3.12
N VAL A 103 -12.12 15.63 3.73
CA VAL A 103 -11.99 15.39 5.18
C VAL A 103 -10.53 15.39 5.64
N ILE A 104 -9.62 14.89 4.82
CA ILE A 104 -8.19 14.79 5.16
C ILE A 104 -7.32 15.84 4.51
N LYS A 105 -7.77 16.46 3.42
CA LYS A 105 -7.01 17.45 2.62
C LYS A 105 -7.59 18.84 2.63
N GLY A 106 -8.78 19.01 3.20
CA GLY A 106 -9.56 20.25 3.07
C GLY A 106 -10.22 20.35 1.69
N GLU A 107 -11.13 21.34 1.57
CA GLU A 107 -11.77 21.63 0.28
C GLU A 107 -10.74 22.19 -0.69
N ALA A 108 -10.63 21.58 -1.85
CA ALA A 108 -9.76 22.02 -2.92
C ALA A 108 -10.49 21.93 -4.27
N GLU A 109 -10.35 22.94 -5.10
CA GLU A 109 -10.91 22.90 -6.45
C GLU A 109 -10.06 22.06 -7.37
N PHE A 110 -10.70 21.13 -8.07
CA PHE A 110 -10.06 20.36 -9.14
C PHE A 110 -10.00 21.16 -10.42
N GLY A 111 -8.82 21.14 -11.06
CA GLY A 111 -8.64 21.70 -12.39
C GLY A 111 -9.36 20.89 -13.47
N SER A 112 -9.37 21.43 -14.68
CA SER A 112 -9.90 20.72 -15.84
C SER A 112 -9.13 19.40 -16.06
N PRO A 113 -9.82 18.32 -16.47
CA PRO A 113 -9.18 17.06 -16.75
C PRO A 113 -8.19 17.17 -17.92
N CYS A 114 -7.06 16.48 -17.81
CA CYS A 114 -6.13 16.31 -18.89
C CYS A 114 -6.04 14.85 -19.33
N ILE A 115 -5.93 14.62 -20.65
CA ILE A 115 -5.77 13.27 -21.18
C ILE A 115 -4.28 12.93 -21.26
N VAL A 116 -3.87 11.88 -20.56
CA VAL A 116 -2.51 11.35 -20.63
C VAL A 116 -2.50 10.14 -21.56
N THR A 117 -1.75 10.25 -22.67
CA THR A 117 -1.67 9.23 -23.68
C THR A 117 -0.52 8.27 -23.39
N ASN A 118 -0.84 7.15 -22.73
CA ASN A 118 0.06 6.04 -22.46
C ASN A 118 -0.42 4.77 -23.20
N SER A 119 0.10 3.60 -22.79
CA SER A 119 -0.35 2.30 -23.33
C SER A 119 -1.86 2.07 -23.15
N VAL A 120 -2.42 2.58 -22.07
CA VAL A 120 -3.87 2.78 -21.86
C VAL A 120 -4.04 4.25 -21.56
N PRO A 121 -4.79 5.00 -22.40
CA PRO A 121 -5.09 6.40 -22.11
C PRO A 121 -5.86 6.52 -20.80
N PHE A 122 -5.59 7.57 -20.05
CA PHE A 122 -6.34 7.90 -18.86
C PHE A 122 -6.60 9.41 -18.75
N GLU A 123 -7.67 9.74 -18.09
CA GLU A 123 -7.98 11.09 -17.68
C GLU A 123 -7.35 11.34 -16.30
N ALA A 124 -6.68 12.49 -16.14
CA ALA A 124 -6.12 12.93 -14.89
C ALA A 124 -6.76 14.25 -14.47
N ARG A 125 -7.29 14.31 -13.26
CA ARG A 125 -7.76 15.54 -12.59
C ARG A 125 -6.90 15.79 -11.37
N GLN A 126 -6.48 17.03 -11.17
CA GLN A 126 -5.60 17.40 -10.07
C GLN A 126 -6.11 18.66 -9.39
N THR A 127 -5.99 18.72 -8.06
CA THR A 127 -6.25 19.94 -7.28
C THR A 127 -5.22 21.01 -7.62
N SER A 128 -5.62 22.29 -7.46
CA SER A 128 -4.77 23.46 -7.78
C SER A 128 -3.45 23.45 -6.99
N ASP A 129 -3.48 22.95 -5.76
CA ASP A 129 -2.31 22.80 -4.87
C ASP A 129 -1.52 21.50 -5.15
N LYS A 130 -1.96 20.66 -6.10
CA LYS A 130 -1.39 19.37 -6.48
C LYS A 130 -1.36 18.32 -5.36
N GLN A 131 -2.14 18.51 -4.29
CA GLN A 131 -2.19 17.57 -3.18
C GLN A 131 -2.99 16.31 -3.50
N VAL A 132 -3.97 16.38 -4.39
CA VAL A 132 -4.77 15.23 -4.82
C VAL A 132 -4.75 15.12 -6.34
N THR A 133 -4.53 13.91 -6.82
CA THR A 133 -4.63 13.57 -8.24
C THR A 133 -5.54 12.37 -8.41
N PHE A 134 -6.57 12.48 -9.23
CA PHE A 134 -7.41 11.37 -9.68
C PHE A 134 -6.95 10.89 -11.04
N ILE A 135 -6.88 9.57 -11.20
CA ILE A 135 -6.55 8.89 -12.47
C ILE A 135 -7.72 8.00 -12.83
N GLU A 136 -8.33 8.24 -13.99
CA GLU A 136 -9.43 7.45 -14.54
C GLU A 136 -9.01 6.80 -15.86
N PRO A 137 -8.57 5.53 -15.84
CA PRO A 137 -8.21 4.82 -17.05
C PRO A 137 -9.42 4.54 -17.94
N SER A 138 -9.25 4.67 -19.27
CA SER A 138 -10.30 4.36 -20.27
C SER A 138 -10.67 2.87 -20.33
N ARG A 139 -9.87 2.00 -19.71
CA ARG A 139 -10.08 0.55 -19.57
C ARG A 139 -9.48 0.06 -18.28
N ARG A 140 -9.97 -1.07 -17.80
CA ARG A 140 -9.39 -1.74 -16.65
C ARG A 140 -7.88 -1.95 -16.81
N LEU A 141 -7.13 -1.55 -15.83
CA LEU A 141 -5.67 -1.76 -15.74
C LEU A 141 -5.34 -3.04 -14.94
N GLY A 142 -6.06 -3.27 -13.86
CA GLY A 142 -5.68 -4.16 -12.78
C GLY A 142 -4.65 -3.49 -11.85
N PHE A 143 -4.50 -4.04 -10.66
CA PHE A 143 -3.69 -3.45 -9.59
C PHE A 143 -2.29 -3.04 -10.05
N GLY A 144 -1.57 -3.95 -10.70
CA GLY A 144 -0.18 -3.69 -11.09
C GLY A 144 0.00 -2.51 -12.03
N LEU A 145 -0.81 -2.41 -13.08
CA LEU A 145 -0.73 -1.30 -14.03
C LEU A 145 -1.32 0.00 -13.46
N ALA A 146 -2.32 -0.09 -12.58
CA ALA A 146 -2.85 1.07 -11.86
C ALA A 146 -1.74 1.73 -11.02
N VAL A 147 -1.01 0.94 -10.23
CA VAL A 147 0.17 1.41 -9.48
C VAL A 147 1.24 2.00 -10.41
N ARG A 148 1.51 1.36 -11.56
CA ARG A 148 2.50 1.87 -12.52
C ARG A 148 2.17 3.27 -13.03
N GLU A 149 0.91 3.53 -13.41
CA GLU A 149 0.53 4.84 -13.94
C GLU A 149 0.62 5.92 -12.84
N ALA A 150 0.25 5.61 -11.60
CA ALA A 150 0.44 6.50 -10.47
C ALA A 150 1.93 6.79 -10.19
N LEU A 151 2.78 5.75 -10.22
CA LEU A 151 4.24 5.91 -10.03
C LEU A 151 4.87 6.86 -11.05
N ARG A 152 4.36 6.89 -12.28
CA ARG A 152 4.85 7.80 -13.33
C ARG A 152 4.51 9.26 -13.10
N LEU A 153 3.49 9.54 -12.29
CA LEU A 153 3.10 10.88 -11.86
C LEU A 153 3.69 11.25 -10.50
N THR A 154 4.42 10.34 -9.87
CA THR A 154 5.05 10.54 -8.56
C THR A 154 6.38 11.26 -8.72
N GLU A 155 6.57 12.33 -7.95
CA GLU A 155 7.79 13.14 -7.92
C GLU A 155 8.65 12.87 -6.67
N THR A 156 8.07 12.24 -5.64
CA THR A 156 8.76 11.95 -4.38
C THR A 156 9.63 10.70 -4.47
N PRO A 157 10.72 10.62 -3.67
CA PRO A 157 11.62 9.46 -3.69
C PRO A 157 11.00 8.16 -3.19
N TYR A 158 9.92 8.25 -2.41
CA TYR A 158 9.21 7.10 -1.85
C TYR A 158 7.72 7.17 -2.14
N VAL A 159 7.07 6.02 -2.13
CA VAL A 159 5.62 5.85 -2.22
C VAL A 159 5.11 4.98 -1.09
N PHE A 160 3.92 5.31 -0.58
CA PHE A 160 3.08 4.42 0.20
C PHE A 160 1.96 3.91 -0.70
N VAL A 161 1.98 2.62 -1.03
CA VAL A 161 0.98 2.01 -1.90
C VAL A 161 -0.05 1.29 -1.06
N ALA A 162 -1.33 1.58 -1.26
CA ALA A 162 -2.45 0.93 -0.60
C ALA A 162 -3.59 0.64 -1.59
N GLN A 163 -4.48 -0.26 -1.20
CA GLN A 163 -5.75 -0.52 -1.88
C GLN A 163 -6.89 -0.06 -0.98
N HIS A 164 -8.03 0.25 -1.57
CA HIS A 164 -9.20 0.78 -0.86
C HIS A 164 -9.85 -0.20 0.14
N ASP A 165 -9.33 -1.41 0.26
CA ASP A 165 -9.85 -2.46 1.14
C ASP A 165 -8.84 -3.00 2.15
N TRP A 166 -7.75 -2.26 2.38
CA TRP A 166 -6.75 -2.55 3.42
C TRP A 166 -6.70 -1.43 4.46
N SER A 167 -7.34 -1.64 5.61
CA SER A 167 -7.32 -0.71 6.74
C SER A 167 -6.07 -0.89 7.59
N ILE A 168 -5.51 0.22 8.07
CA ILE A 168 -4.45 0.22 9.08
C ILE A 168 -5.11 0.12 10.46
N ILE A 169 -4.65 -0.82 11.30
CA ILE A 169 -5.25 -1.11 12.61
C ILE A 169 -4.28 -0.91 13.79
N ALA A 170 -3.06 -0.48 13.52
CA ALA A 170 -2.06 -0.17 14.53
C ALA A 170 -1.13 0.92 14.05
N ASP A 171 -0.56 1.68 14.97
CA ASP A 171 0.34 2.79 14.66
C ASP A 171 1.58 2.32 13.91
N ILE A 172 1.87 3.00 12.79
CA ILE A 172 3.03 2.73 11.95
C ILE A 172 3.92 3.97 11.95
N PRO A 173 5.17 3.84 12.34
CA PRO A 173 6.11 4.94 12.40
C PRO A 173 6.70 5.25 11.02
N ILE A 174 5.92 5.89 10.16
CA ILE A 174 6.27 6.22 8.78
C ILE A 174 7.57 7.02 8.70
N GLU A 175 7.72 8.05 9.54
CA GLU A 175 8.91 8.92 9.56
C GLU A 175 10.20 8.14 9.83
N ASN A 176 10.16 7.26 10.85
CA ASN A 176 11.32 6.45 11.18
C ASN A 176 11.62 5.42 10.09
N THR A 177 10.58 4.83 9.48
CA THR A 177 10.75 3.91 8.36
C THR A 177 11.45 4.63 7.18
N LEU A 178 11.00 5.83 6.82
CA LEU A 178 11.63 6.62 5.76
C LEU A 178 13.08 7.00 6.12
N ARG A 179 13.35 7.40 7.36
CA ARG A 179 14.70 7.72 7.83
C ARG A 179 15.65 6.51 7.69
N VAL A 180 15.19 5.32 8.08
CA VAL A 180 15.97 4.09 7.94
C VAL A 180 16.17 3.72 6.47
N MET A 181 15.16 3.91 5.61
CA MET A 181 15.29 3.70 4.17
C MET A 181 16.30 4.66 3.54
N GLN A 182 16.26 5.95 3.88
CA GLN A 182 17.25 6.96 3.41
C GLN A 182 18.66 6.63 3.88
N ALA A 183 18.84 6.29 5.15
CA ALA A 183 20.13 5.91 5.69
C ALA A 183 20.73 4.69 4.97
N SER A 184 19.89 3.73 4.58
CA SER A 184 20.30 2.53 3.86
C SER A 184 20.75 2.81 2.41
N GLU A 185 20.47 3.97 1.85
CA GLU A 185 20.90 4.31 0.48
C GLU A 185 22.42 4.44 0.36
N SER A 186 23.07 4.83 1.45
CA SER A 186 24.53 4.90 1.55
C SER A 186 25.17 3.57 1.97
N ASP A 187 24.39 2.57 2.35
CA ASP A 187 24.88 1.24 2.76
C ASP A 187 24.45 0.14 1.79
N PRO A 188 25.29 -0.21 0.81
CA PRO A 188 24.96 -1.27 -0.14
C PRO A 188 24.91 -2.67 0.49
N ALA A 189 25.43 -2.86 1.70
CA ALA A 189 25.43 -4.16 2.38
C ALA A 189 24.05 -4.52 2.95
N VAL A 190 23.25 -3.51 3.35
CA VAL A 190 21.91 -3.70 3.93
C VAL A 190 20.91 -2.75 3.28
N PRO A 191 20.64 -2.89 1.96
CA PRO A 191 19.72 -2.00 1.27
C PRO A 191 18.29 -2.22 1.76
N ILE A 192 17.54 -1.13 1.99
CA ILE A 192 16.12 -1.17 2.34
C ILE A 192 15.35 -0.38 1.29
N LYS A 193 14.73 -1.09 0.34
CA LYS A 193 14.05 -0.46 -0.81
C LYS A 193 12.55 -0.67 -0.82
N TYR A 194 12.07 -1.65 -0.06
CA TYR A 194 10.65 -2.00 0.07
C TYR A 194 10.38 -2.47 1.49
N VAL A 195 9.35 -1.93 2.15
CA VAL A 195 8.92 -2.31 3.50
C VAL A 195 7.43 -2.64 3.47
N CYS A 196 7.11 -3.92 3.61
CA CYS A 196 5.73 -4.42 3.69
C CYS A 196 5.20 -4.33 5.12
N LEU A 197 3.90 -4.09 5.26
CA LEU A 197 3.22 -4.07 6.55
C LEU A 197 2.59 -5.44 6.87
N PRO A 198 2.62 -5.90 8.14
CA PRO A 198 2.11 -7.20 8.53
C PRO A 198 0.57 -7.23 8.55
N ALA A 199 0.00 -8.26 7.91
CA ALA A 199 -1.43 -8.51 7.80
C ALA A 199 -1.88 -9.86 8.35
N VAL A 200 -0.93 -10.74 8.69
CA VAL A 200 -1.22 -12.11 9.15
C VAL A 200 -0.29 -12.45 10.30
N PRO A 201 -0.80 -13.01 11.43
CA PRO A 201 0.05 -13.42 12.53
C PRO A 201 0.99 -14.54 12.09
N ARG A 202 2.24 -14.47 12.49
CA ARG A 202 3.27 -15.53 12.57
C ARG A 202 3.33 -16.68 11.54
N LEU A 203 2.26 -16.97 10.80
CA LEU A 203 2.14 -18.24 10.06
C LEU A 203 3.10 -18.40 8.87
N SER A 204 3.65 -17.36 8.33
CA SER A 204 4.69 -17.46 7.29
C SER A 204 6.11 -17.41 7.82
N CYS A 205 6.32 -17.14 9.10
CA CYS A 205 7.66 -17.10 9.67
C CYS A 205 8.37 -18.46 9.67
N SER A 206 7.67 -19.59 9.77
CA SER A 206 8.32 -20.91 9.72
C SER A 206 8.99 -21.18 8.36
N VAL A 207 8.40 -20.75 7.28
CA VAL A 207 9.00 -20.82 5.93
C VAL A 207 10.12 -19.78 5.81
N ILE A 208 9.95 -18.61 6.38
CA ILE A 208 10.94 -17.55 6.45
C ILE A 208 12.12 -17.99 7.34
N PHE A 209 11.87 -18.60 8.51
CA PHE A 209 12.92 -19.05 9.44
C PHE A 209 13.84 -20.15 8.85
N ASN A 210 13.35 -21.03 8.01
CA ASN A 210 14.20 -22.04 7.37
C ASN A 210 15.11 -21.44 6.30
N LEU A 211 14.65 -20.41 5.57
CA LEU A 211 15.49 -19.62 4.68
C LEU A 211 16.47 -18.72 5.47
N PHE A 212 16.08 -18.23 6.65
CA PHE A 212 16.93 -17.46 7.56
C PHE A 212 18.11 -18.25 8.12
N ARG A 213 17.98 -19.55 8.31
CA ARG A 213 19.09 -20.38 8.84
C ARG A 213 20.27 -20.43 7.86
N GLU A 214 19.98 -20.41 6.56
CA GLU A 214 21.00 -20.30 5.52
C GLU A 214 21.55 -18.88 5.36
N PHE A 215 20.71 -17.86 5.60
CA PHE A 215 21.10 -16.44 5.51
C PHE A 215 21.87 -15.94 6.74
N ARG A 216 21.69 -16.51 7.94
CA ARG A 216 22.47 -16.19 9.15
C ARG A 216 23.95 -16.51 9.03
N ALA A 217 24.33 -17.40 8.11
CA ALA A 217 25.75 -17.65 7.79
C ALA A 217 26.42 -16.49 7.06
N GLY A 218 25.67 -15.53 6.50
CA GLY A 218 26.13 -14.38 5.77
C GLY A 218 25.53 -13.06 6.26
N LYS A 219 25.91 -12.58 7.45
CA LYS A 219 25.88 -11.17 7.94
C LYS A 219 24.70 -10.26 7.53
N ALA A 220 23.45 -10.67 7.58
CA ALA A 220 22.33 -9.73 7.61
C ALA A 220 21.98 -9.40 9.06
N THR A 221 22.60 -8.36 9.59
CA THR A 221 22.27 -7.81 10.91
C THR A 221 20.88 -7.15 10.88
N ARG A 222 20.04 -7.45 11.88
CA ARG A 222 18.85 -6.67 12.20
C ARG A 222 19.23 -5.18 12.20
N ALA A 223 18.61 -4.38 11.35
CA ALA A 223 18.67 -2.92 11.50
C ALA A 223 17.92 -2.56 12.80
N ARG A 224 18.65 -2.47 13.90
CA ARG A 224 18.14 -2.02 15.19
C ARG A 224 18.46 -0.53 15.31
N ASP A 225 17.46 0.27 15.23
CA ASP A 225 17.42 1.57 15.90
C ASP A 225 16.87 1.33 17.32
N ASP A 226 17.40 2.01 18.32
CA ASP A 226 17.07 1.82 19.76
C ASP A 226 15.62 2.16 20.14
N SER A 227 14.79 2.54 19.19
CA SER A 227 13.37 2.83 19.35
C SER A 227 12.52 1.78 18.62
N LYS A 228 11.99 0.78 19.32
CA LYS A 228 10.85 -0.11 18.95
C LYS A 228 10.65 -0.48 17.46
N HIS A 229 11.57 -0.12 16.55
CA HIS A 229 11.51 -0.35 15.11
C HIS A 229 12.23 -1.63 14.76
N SER A 230 11.47 -2.65 14.44
CA SER A 230 12.03 -3.91 13.97
C SER A 230 11.66 -4.11 12.50
N LEU A 231 12.67 -4.13 11.63
CA LEU A 231 12.55 -4.61 10.26
C LEU A 231 13.18 -5.99 10.17
N THR A 232 12.50 -6.92 9.50
CA THR A 232 13.06 -8.24 9.20
C THR A 232 13.13 -8.45 7.69
N PRO A 233 14.22 -9.02 7.13
CA PRO A 233 14.30 -9.33 5.72
C PRO A 233 13.14 -10.22 5.29
N MET A 234 12.55 -9.90 4.14
CA MET A 234 11.44 -10.64 3.55
C MET A 234 11.88 -11.24 2.22
N PHE A 235 11.33 -12.41 1.85
CA PHE A 235 11.73 -13.16 0.65
C PHE A 235 10.59 -13.24 -0.37
N PHE A 236 9.83 -12.16 -0.46
CA PHE A 236 8.72 -12.04 -1.39
C PHE A 236 8.41 -10.58 -1.69
N TRP A 237 7.60 -10.31 -2.72
CA TRP A 237 7.00 -9.02 -3.00
C TRP A 237 5.49 -9.15 -2.91
N HIS A 238 4.87 -8.48 -1.96
CA HIS A 238 3.42 -8.54 -1.72
C HIS A 238 2.70 -7.31 -2.28
N ASP A 239 1.41 -7.46 -2.59
CA ASP A 239 0.51 -6.37 -3.00
C ASP A 239 -0.15 -5.63 -1.82
N LYS A 240 0.07 -6.11 -0.59
CA LYS A 240 -0.42 -5.47 0.64
C LYS A 240 0.18 -4.07 0.80
N PRO A 241 -0.43 -3.18 1.62
CA PRO A 241 0.12 -1.87 1.89
C PRO A 241 1.61 -1.92 2.25
N HIS A 242 2.40 -1.05 1.60
CA HIS A 242 3.84 -1.04 1.73
C HIS A 242 4.43 0.33 1.38
N ILE A 243 5.64 0.59 1.88
CA ILE A 243 6.47 1.73 1.49
C ILE A 243 7.56 1.22 0.55
N CYS A 244 7.82 1.94 -0.54
CA CYS A 244 8.85 1.57 -1.50
C CYS A 244 9.56 2.79 -2.07
N SER A 245 10.85 2.65 -2.40
CA SER A 245 11.55 3.62 -3.24
C SER A 245 10.92 3.66 -4.62
N THR A 246 10.51 4.83 -5.08
CA THR A 246 9.86 5.06 -6.38
C THR A 246 10.72 4.56 -7.54
N ALA A 247 12.01 4.92 -7.54
CA ALA A 247 12.97 4.49 -8.56
C ALA A 247 13.16 2.97 -8.55
N HIS A 248 13.25 2.36 -7.37
CA HIS A 248 13.38 0.92 -7.23
C HIS A 248 12.13 0.19 -7.74
N TYR A 249 10.95 0.69 -7.42
CA TYR A 249 9.68 0.14 -7.88
C TYR A 249 9.63 0.11 -9.41
N LEU A 250 9.89 1.25 -10.06
CA LEU A 250 9.91 1.36 -11.51
C LEU A 250 10.96 0.43 -12.14
N ALA A 251 12.17 0.39 -11.59
CA ALA A 251 13.26 -0.41 -12.15
C ALA A 251 13.08 -1.92 -11.96
N ARG A 252 12.43 -2.38 -10.89
CA ARG A 252 12.33 -3.80 -10.58
C ARG A 252 11.02 -4.43 -11.01
N VAL A 253 9.91 -3.73 -10.80
CA VAL A 253 8.58 -4.23 -11.12
C VAL A 253 8.22 -3.90 -12.57
N PHE A 254 8.55 -2.70 -13.03
CA PHE A 254 8.16 -2.20 -14.35
C PHE A 254 9.36 -1.86 -15.26
N PRO A 255 10.37 -2.73 -15.42
CA PRO A 255 11.56 -2.45 -16.24
C PRO A 255 11.23 -2.29 -17.74
N SER A 256 10.06 -2.76 -18.19
CA SER A 256 9.58 -2.62 -19.55
C SER A 256 8.05 -2.57 -19.60
N ARG A 257 7.50 -2.19 -20.76
CA ARG A 257 6.04 -2.20 -20.97
C ARG A 257 5.42 -3.60 -20.83
N LEU A 258 6.17 -4.64 -21.15
CA LEU A 258 5.71 -6.02 -21.12
C LEU A 258 5.96 -6.74 -19.79
N ALA A 259 6.49 -6.03 -18.79
CA ALA A 259 6.74 -6.63 -17.47
C ALA A 259 5.48 -7.14 -16.78
N MET A 260 4.31 -6.57 -17.15
CA MET A 260 3.02 -6.91 -16.55
C MET A 260 1.90 -6.71 -17.57
N LEU A 261 0.93 -7.60 -17.58
CA LEU A 261 -0.26 -7.52 -18.40
C LEU A 261 -1.41 -6.84 -17.64
N ARG A 262 -2.44 -6.42 -18.38
CA ARG A 262 -3.67 -5.89 -17.77
C ARG A 262 -4.33 -6.96 -16.91
N GLY A 263 -4.78 -6.56 -15.73
CA GLY A 263 -5.43 -7.43 -14.78
C GLY A 263 -4.49 -8.26 -13.89
N ASP A 264 -3.18 -8.23 -14.15
CA ASP A 264 -2.19 -8.94 -13.32
C ASP A 264 -2.01 -8.26 -11.96
N PHE A 265 -1.76 -9.10 -10.95
CA PHE A 265 -1.27 -8.68 -9.64
C PHE A 265 0.26 -8.73 -9.63
N ILE A 266 0.89 -7.76 -8.93
CA ILE A 266 2.35 -7.71 -8.81
C ILE A 266 2.83 -8.94 -8.03
N GLU A 267 2.11 -9.33 -6.98
CA GLU A 267 2.42 -10.48 -6.15
C GLU A 267 2.51 -11.77 -6.98
N ASP A 268 1.55 -12.00 -7.89
CA ASP A 268 1.49 -13.22 -8.69
C ASP A 268 2.63 -13.32 -9.72
N LYS A 269 3.06 -12.22 -10.31
CA LYS A 269 4.08 -12.21 -11.36
C LYS A 269 5.47 -11.89 -10.82
N ILE A 270 5.56 -10.76 -10.13
CA ILE A 270 6.82 -10.22 -9.65
C ILE A 270 7.23 -10.89 -8.34
N GLY A 271 6.28 -11.17 -7.44
CA GLY A 271 6.54 -11.85 -6.18
C GLY A 271 7.19 -13.22 -6.39
N GLN A 272 6.70 -14.03 -7.34
CA GLN A 272 7.30 -15.33 -7.66
C GLN A 272 8.69 -15.18 -8.26
N ARG A 273 8.90 -14.24 -9.18
CA ARG A 273 10.22 -13.94 -9.75
C ARG A 273 11.20 -13.48 -8.67
N ALA A 274 10.76 -12.58 -7.79
CA ALA A 274 11.55 -12.09 -6.68
C ALA A 274 11.99 -13.25 -5.77
N ARG A 275 11.03 -14.11 -5.38
CA ARG A 275 11.30 -15.29 -4.54
C ARG A 275 12.34 -16.21 -5.16
N THR A 276 12.23 -16.51 -6.46
CA THR A 276 13.19 -17.36 -7.16
C THR A 276 14.59 -16.75 -7.13
N GLN A 277 14.72 -15.48 -7.51
CA GLN A 277 16.02 -14.79 -7.50
C GLN A 277 16.61 -14.64 -6.09
N MET A 278 15.77 -14.44 -5.07
CA MET A 278 16.24 -14.36 -3.68
C MET A 278 16.80 -15.71 -3.20
N LYS A 279 16.23 -16.84 -3.62
CA LYS A 279 16.77 -18.18 -3.35
C LYS A 279 18.13 -18.41 -4.02
N GLU A 280 18.39 -17.76 -5.14
CA GLU A 280 19.66 -17.74 -5.86
C GLU A 280 20.70 -16.78 -5.25
N GLY A 281 20.42 -16.22 -4.07
CA GLY A 281 21.33 -15.28 -3.37
C GLY A 281 21.21 -13.81 -3.81
N LEU A 282 20.26 -13.47 -4.68
CA LEU A 282 20.07 -12.11 -5.20
C LEU A 282 19.09 -11.28 -4.35
N TRP A 283 19.00 -11.54 -3.05
CA TRP A 283 18.07 -10.81 -2.16
C TRP A 283 18.32 -9.29 -2.17
N SER A 284 19.56 -8.86 -2.11
CA SER A 284 19.94 -7.44 -2.11
C SER A 284 19.43 -6.68 -3.35
N LYS A 285 19.23 -7.39 -4.46
CA LYS A 285 18.64 -6.83 -5.69
C LYS A 285 17.18 -6.42 -5.49
N TRP A 286 16.46 -7.08 -4.62
CA TRP A 286 15.05 -6.80 -4.29
C TRP A 286 14.91 -5.98 -3.04
N ALA A 287 15.78 -6.19 -2.05
CA ALA A 287 15.89 -5.42 -0.82
C ALA A 287 14.54 -5.25 -0.09
N THR A 288 13.79 -6.36 0.01
CA THR A 288 12.46 -6.41 0.62
C THR A 288 12.52 -6.70 2.10
N TRP A 289 11.78 -5.94 2.88
CA TRP A 289 11.69 -6.01 4.32
C TRP A 289 10.24 -6.08 4.77
N LEU A 290 10.01 -6.69 5.93
CA LEU A 290 8.74 -6.67 6.64
C LEU A 290 8.90 -5.80 7.90
N TYR A 291 7.99 -4.86 8.10
CA TYR A 291 7.83 -4.21 9.39
C TYR A 291 7.36 -5.26 10.40
N TYR A 292 8.07 -5.40 11.53
CA TYR A 292 7.93 -6.54 12.42
C TYR A 292 7.80 -6.10 13.88
N PRO A 293 6.73 -5.34 14.23
CA PRO A 293 6.54 -4.83 15.57
C PRO A 293 6.22 -5.96 16.55
N ASP A 294 6.66 -5.80 17.79
CA ASP A 294 6.46 -6.77 18.87
C ASP A 294 6.80 -8.23 18.48
N ASP A 295 7.95 -8.39 17.83
CA ASP A 295 8.41 -9.70 17.31
C ASP A 295 7.35 -10.42 16.44
N GLY A 296 6.58 -9.65 15.65
CA GLY A 296 5.56 -10.14 14.73
C GLY A 296 4.24 -10.56 15.38
N LYS A 297 4.00 -10.19 16.60
CA LYS A 297 2.73 -10.42 17.28
C LYS A 297 1.70 -9.35 16.92
N GLN A 298 2.16 -8.11 16.68
CA GLN A 298 1.28 -7.01 16.32
C GLN A 298 1.01 -6.99 14.82
N LEU A 299 -0.28 -7.06 14.45
CA LEU A 299 -0.75 -6.81 13.09
C LEU A 299 -0.94 -5.32 12.87
N CYS A 300 -0.66 -4.89 11.65
CA CYS A 300 -0.86 -3.50 11.26
C CYS A 300 -1.98 -3.32 10.24
N LEU A 301 -2.41 -4.39 9.59
CA LEU A 301 -3.38 -4.35 8.51
C LEU A 301 -4.55 -5.30 8.73
N ARG A 302 -5.74 -4.85 8.30
CA ARG A 302 -6.96 -5.64 8.21
C ARG A 302 -7.51 -5.55 6.78
N HIS A 303 -7.78 -6.69 6.15
CA HIS A 303 -8.39 -6.75 4.84
C HIS A 303 -9.93 -6.68 4.96
N LEU A 304 -10.54 -5.71 4.31
CA LEU A 304 -11.99 -5.49 4.33
C LEU A 304 -12.73 -6.20 3.18
N HIS A 305 -11.98 -6.90 2.31
CA HIS A 305 -12.55 -7.68 1.21
C HIS A 305 -13.46 -6.88 0.26
N GLY A 306 -12.94 -5.80 -0.33
CA GLY A 306 -13.70 -4.85 -1.16
C GLY A 306 -14.63 -5.48 -2.21
N ARG A 307 -14.24 -6.61 -2.83
CA ARG A 307 -15.08 -7.30 -3.81
C ARG A 307 -16.35 -7.93 -3.25
N THR A 308 -16.44 -8.14 -1.95
CA THR A 308 -17.61 -8.68 -1.25
C THR A 308 -18.20 -7.70 -0.25
N TRP A 309 -17.58 -6.54 -0.08
CA TRP A 309 -18.01 -5.49 0.82
C TRP A 309 -19.38 -4.94 0.40
N ARG A 310 -20.33 -4.91 1.34
CA ARG A 310 -21.71 -4.44 1.13
C ARG A 310 -22.11 -3.30 2.04
N GLY A 311 -21.12 -2.52 2.51
CA GLY A 311 -21.31 -1.48 3.52
C GLY A 311 -21.15 -2.02 4.94
N THR A 312 -20.96 -1.10 5.90
CA THR A 312 -20.72 -1.42 7.32
C THR A 312 -21.86 -2.27 7.89
N GLU A 313 -23.10 -1.88 7.63
CA GLU A 313 -24.28 -2.62 8.10
C GLU A 313 -24.36 -4.05 7.52
N GLY A 314 -23.94 -4.24 6.25
CA GLY A 314 -23.87 -5.55 5.59
C GLY A 314 -22.86 -6.46 6.26
N GLU A 315 -21.69 -5.94 6.62
CA GLU A 315 -20.62 -6.70 7.30
C GLU A 315 -21.01 -7.02 8.75
N GLU A 316 -21.67 -6.12 9.47
CA GLU A 316 -22.20 -6.37 10.81
C GLU A 316 -23.26 -7.49 10.80
N ARG A 317 -24.20 -7.46 9.85
CA ARG A 317 -25.18 -8.55 9.68
C ARG A 317 -24.50 -9.89 9.39
N LYS A 318 -23.51 -9.91 8.52
CA LYS A 318 -22.73 -11.11 8.20
C LYS A 318 -21.99 -11.64 9.43
N LEU A 319 -21.37 -10.78 10.22
CA LEU A 319 -20.69 -11.14 11.45
C LEU A 319 -21.68 -11.70 12.50
N ALA A 320 -22.84 -11.06 12.66
CA ALA A 320 -23.89 -11.55 13.55
C ALA A 320 -24.40 -12.95 13.15
N LEU A 321 -24.56 -13.21 11.84
CA LEU A 321 -24.93 -14.53 11.33
C LEU A 321 -23.87 -15.59 11.63
N TYR A 322 -22.58 -15.27 11.43
CA TYR A 322 -21.47 -16.19 11.76
C TYR A 322 -21.41 -16.50 13.25
N ARG A 323 -21.57 -15.48 14.12
CA ARG A 323 -21.62 -15.67 15.57
C ARG A 323 -22.77 -16.57 15.97
N ALA A 324 -23.98 -16.33 15.44
CA ALA A 324 -25.15 -17.16 15.71
C ALA A 324 -24.99 -18.61 15.22
N GLN A 325 -24.34 -18.84 14.09
CA GLN A 325 -24.10 -20.19 13.55
C GLN A 325 -23.04 -20.98 14.32
N ASN A 326 -22.09 -20.31 14.92
CA ASN A 326 -20.95 -20.96 15.57
C ASN A 326 -21.03 -20.92 17.11
N ASP A 327 -22.12 -20.47 17.69
CA ASP A 327 -22.30 -20.31 19.16
C ASP A 327 -21.14 -19.52 19.84
N ILE A 328 -20.48 -18.64 19.11
CA ILE A 328 -19.39 -17.83 19.63
C ILE A 328 -20.00 -16.69 20.46
N THR A 329 -19.96 -16.83 21.77
CA THR A 329 -20.47 -15.83 22.73
C THR A 329 -19.39 -14.89 23.26
N ASP A 330 -18.10 -15.16 23.01
CA ASP A 330 -16.98 -14.37 23.54
C ASP A 330 -16.55 -13.27 22.55
N PRO A 331 -16.65 -11.98 22.91
CA PRO A 331 -16.21 -10.88 22.06
C PRO A 331 -14.68 -10.81 21.87
N THR A 332 -13.89 -11.57 22.61
CA THR A 332 -12.43 -11.64 22.45
C THR A 332 -11.99 -12.56 21.30
N ASP A 333 -12.91 -13.35 20.71
CA ASP A 333 -12.65 -14.27 19.59
C ASP A 333 -12.73 -13.61 18.20
N GLU A 334 -12.74 -12.28 18.11
CA GLU A 334 -12.72 -11.58 16.81
C GLU A 334 -11.53 -11.98 15.91
N ASP A 335 -10.46 -12.51 16.52
CA ASP A 335 -9.26 -12.96 15.83
C ASP A 335 -9.41 -14.36 15.17
N SER A 336 -10.38 -15.18 15.62
CA SER A 336 -10.59 -16.54 15.10
C SER A 336 -11.45 -16.57 13.83
N THR A 337 -12.38 -15.62 13.67
CA THR A 337 -13.25 -15.54 12.49
C THR A 337 -12.50 -15.09 11.23
N SER A 338 -11.40 -14.33 11.37
CA SER A 338 -10.51 -14.03 10.25
C SER A 338 -9.77 -15.27 9.73
N ARG A 339 -9.59 -16.30 10.56
CA ARG A 339 -8.98 -17.60 10.19
C ARG A 339 -9.87 -18.45 9.31
N ALA A 340 -11.19 -18.48 9.56
CA ALA A 340 -12.12 -19.27 8.79
C ALA A 340 -12.35 -18.72 7.37
N ALA A 341 -12.31 -17.40 7.20
CA ALA A 341 -12.44 -16.75 5.89
C ALA A 341 -11.20 -16.95 5.00
N CYS A 342 -10.02 -17.18 5.59
CA CYS A 342 -8.78 -17.43 4.84
C CYS A 342 -8.67 -18.89 4.33
N SER A 343 -9.40 -19.85 4.92
CA SER A 343 -9.32 -21.26 4.53
C SER A 343 -10.20 -21.64 3.34
N SER A 344 -11.16 -20.80 2.95
CA SER A 344 -12.05 -21.06 1.81
C SER A 344 -11.44 -20.68 0.44
N ASP A 345 -10.29 -20.00 0.41
CA ASP A 345 -9.59 -19.63 -0.84
C ASP A 345 -8.57 -20.67 -1.31
N LEU A 346 -8.46 -21.83 -0.62
CA LEU A 346 -7.60 -22.96 -1.00
C LEU A 346 -8.43 -24.11 -1.62
N VAL A 347 -9.18 -23.85 -2.69
CA VAL A 347 -9.67 -24.91 -3.57
C VAL A 347 -8.85 -24.84 -4.86
N PRO A 348 -8.14 -25.93 -5.22
CA PRO A 348 -7.36 -26.00 -6.45
C PRO A 348 -8.30 -26.15 -7.65
N ASN A 349 -8.15 -25.23 -8.61
CA ASN A 349 -8.23 -25.53 -10.06
C ASN A 349 -7.81 -24.30 -10.84
#